data_55f932cfc47ca9fbb41c9871bb821e84
#
_entry.id   55f932cfc47ca9fbb41c9871bb821e84
#
_cell.length_a   1.000
_cell.length_b   1.000
_cell.length_c   1.000
_cell.angle_alpha   90.00
_cell.angle_beta   90.00
_cell.angle_gamma   90.00
#
_symmetry.space_group_name_H-M   'P 1'
#
loop_
_entity.id
_entity.type
_entity.pdbx_description
1 polymer ?
#
loop_
_entity_poly.entity_id
_entity_poly.type
_entity_poly.pdbx_seq_one_letter_code
_entity_poly.pdbx_strand_id
1 'polypeptide(L)'
;MRNVPILALVAILFALPASAEKPTVRPYAAGSLSGGIPLWNPGEKFVAIAGGSCAGTCPVYELYAFEDGRIIFVGKKYTGKTGVWKKQLTPEVYAELLTAVVHSRALDPDAKIKRGTCLKDRSVLTVMRNAPDGQSMLMALLNSGCDGYADMTRELEKTFIDWTEITPWLAPTK
;
A
#
# COMPACT_ATOMS: atom_id res chain seq x y z
N MET A 1 -20.42 -10.50 64.63
CA MET A 1 -19.30 -10.23 63.67
C MET A 1 -19.63 -11.01 62.41
N ARG A 2 -20.03 -10.32 61.30
CA ARG A 2 -20.49 -10.98 60.07
C ARG A 2 -19.35 -10.86 59.06
N ASN A 3 -18.74 -12.01 58.66
CA ASN A 3 -17.77 -12.08 57.59
C ASN A 3 -18.50 -12.00 56.25
N VAL A 4 -18.18 -10.97 55.43
CA VAL A 4 -18.60 -10.83 54.05
C VAL A 4 -17.47 -11.37 53.15
N PRO A 5 -17.71 -12.37 52.28
CA PRO A 5 -16.72 -12.80 51.34
C PRO A 5 -16.63 -11.81 50.16
N ILE A 6 -15.43 -11.32 49.92
CA ILE A 6 -15.10 -10.50 48.76
C ILE A 6 -15.02 -11.43 47.52
N LEU A 7 -16.04 -11.34 46.63
CA LEU A 7 -16.01 -11.97 45.34
C LEU A 7 -15.06 -11.17 44.42
N ALA A 8 -13.88 -11.73 44.14
CA ALA A 8 -12.97 -11.21 43.14
C ALA A 8 -13.53 -11.45 41.72
N LEU A 9 -13.95 -10.39 41.09
CA LEU A 9 -14.41 -10.41 39.70
C LEU A 9 -13.17 -10.47 38.80
N VAL A 10 -12.84 -11.67 38.28
CA VAL A 10 -11.80 -11.85 37.26
C VAL A 10 -12.37 -11.38 35.93
N ALA A 11 -12.00 -10.19 35.49
CA ALA A 11 -12.28 -9.69 34.15
C ALA A 11 -11.38 -10.43 33.13
N ILE A 12 -11.93 -11.42 32.46
CA ILE A 12 -11.29 -12.08 31.33
C ILE A 12 -11.35 -11.11 30.14
N LEU A 13 -10.26 -10.42 29.89
CA LEU A 13 -10.03 -9.65 28.67
C LEU A 13 -9.88 -10.63 27.51
N PHE A 14 -10.95 -10.85 26.76
CA PHE A 14 -10.89 -11.52 25.47
C PHE A 14 -10.12 -10.60 24.50
N ALA A 15 -8.85 -10.88 24.30
CA ALA A 15 -8.08 -10.32 23.19
C ALA A 15 -8.66 -10.92 21.89
N LEU A 16 -9.51 -10.15 21.20
CA LEU A 16 -9.95 -10.51 19.85
C LEU A 16 -8.72 -10.68 18.95
N PRO A 17 -8.62 -11.79 18.24
CA PRO A 17 -7.51 -11.99 17.29
C PRO A 17 -7.58 -10.87 16.24
N ALA A 18 -6.48 -10.11 16.09
CA ALA A 18 -6.34 -9.13 15.03
C ALA A 18 -6.42 -9.86 13.69
N SER A 19 -7.56 -9.80 13.03
CA SER A 19 -7.76 -10.40 11.72
C SER A 19 -6.81 -9.72 10.73
N ALA A 20 -6.05 -10.52 9.98
CA ALA A 20 -5.29 -10.02 8.84
C ALA A 20 -6.28 -9.34 7.88
N GLU A 21 -5.98 -8.11 7.48
CA GLU A 21 -6.81 -7.36 6.55
C GLU A 21 -6.68 -8.04 5.17
N LYS A 22 -7.80 -8.57 4.67
CA LYS A 22 -7.80 -9.26 3.38
C LYS A 22 -7.73 -8.24 2.24
N PRO A 23 -7.05 -8.54 1.13
CA PRO A 23 -7.10 -7.73 -0.07
C PRO A 23 -8.55 -7.48 -0.50
N THR A 24 -8.85 -6.25 -0.88
CA THR A 24 -10.16 -5.89 -1.41
C THR A 24 -10.19 -6.04 -2.92
N VAL A 25 -11.27 -6.59 -3.45
CA VAL A 25 -11.54 -6.66 -4.89
C VAL A 25 -12.49 -5.52 -5.24
N ARG A 26 -12.17 -4.76 -6.28
CA ARG A 26 -12.99 -3.65 -6.76
C ARG A 26 -13.24 -3.80 -8.26
N PRO A 27 -14.41 -3.38 -8.77
CA PRO A 27 -14.65 -3.30 -10.21
C PRO A 27 -13.58 -2.44 -10.89
N TYR A 28 -13.14 -2.86 -12.07
CA TYR A 28 -12.17 -2.10 -12.85
C TYR A 28 -12.88 -0.98 -13.62
N ALA A 29 -12.86 0.20 -13.06
CA ALA A 29 -13.37 1.42 -13.67
C ALA A 29 -12.27 2.48 -13.74
N ALA A 30 -12.41 3.46 -14.62
CA ALA A 30 -11.50 4.60 -14.67
C ALA A 30 -11.41 5.27 -13.27
N GLY A 31 -10.21 5.67 -12.85
CA GLY A 31 -10.07 6.25 -11.53
C GLY A 31 -8.67 6.70 -11.14
N SER A 32 -8.53 6.95 -9.86
CA SER A 32 -7.27 7.19 -9.17
C SER A 32 -7.38 6.72 -7.72
N LEU A 33 -6.26 6.41 -7.05
CA LEU A 33 -6.25 5.96 -5.65
C LEU A 33 -6.83 7.01 -4.69
N SER A 34 -6.65 8.28 -5.02
CA SER A 34 -7.09 9.41 -4.17
C SER A 34 -8.43 10.02 -4.55
N GLY A 35 -9.07 9.51 -5.62
CA GLY A 35 -10.19 10.21 -6.25
C GLY A 35 -9.73 11.42 -7.07
N GLY A 36 -10.60 12.03 -7.83
CA GLY A 36 -10.29 13.16 -8.69
C GLY A 36 -10.18 12.79 -10.17
N ILE A 37 -9.23 13.40 -10.89
CA ILE A 37 -9.05 13.13 -12.32
C ILE A 37 -8.62 11.69 -12.52
N PRO A 38 -9.30 10.90 -13.37
CA PRO A 38 -8.90 9.54 -13.66
C PRO A 38 -7.46 9.48 -14.20
N LEU A 39 -6.64 8.61 -13.61
CA LEU A 39 -5.25 8.39 -14.01
C LEU A 39 -5.09 7.17 -14.90
N TRP A 40 -6.10 6.31 -14.94
CA TRP A 40 -6.18 5.14 -15.82
C TRP A 40 -7.56 5.04 -16.47
N ASN A 41 -7.62 4.37 -17.61
CA ASN A 41 -8.86 4.02 -18.30
C ASN A 41 -9.17 2.52 -18.10
N PRO A 42 -10.46 2.12 -18.28
CA PRO A 42 -10.80 0.71 -18.31
C PRO A 42 -9.96 -0.05 -19.34
N GLY A 43 -9.41 -1.21 -18.98
CA GLY A 43 -8.58 -2.04 -19.83
C GLY A 43 -7.06 -1.76 -19.77
N GLU A 44 -6.62 -0.62 -19.23
CA GLU A 44 -5.19 -0.37 -19.02
C GLU A 44 -4.66 -1.24 -17.88
N LYS A 45 -3.58 -1.97 -18.14
CA LYS A 45 -2.90 -2.76 -17.11
C LYS A 45 -1.84 -1.94 -16.41
N PHE A 46 -1.85 -2.00 -15.08
CA PHE A 46 -0.87 -1.30 -14.24
C PHE A 46 -0.66 -2.01 -12.91
N VAL A 47 0.43 -1.66 -12.26
CA VAL A 47 0.69 -1.89 -10.85
C VAL A 47 0.91 -0.54 -10.18
N ALA A 48 0.49 -0.39 -8.93
CA ALA A 48 0.60 0.88 -8.24
C ALA A 48 0.90 0.70 -6.75
N ILE A 49 1.59 1.69 -6.19
CA ILE A 49 1.70 1.89 -4.75
C ILE A 49 1.28 3.30 -4.38
N ALA A 50 0.85 3.48 -3.13
CA ALA A 50 0.66 4.80 -2.57
C ALA A 50 1.20 4.85 -1.14
N GLY A 51 2.10 5.79 -0.89
CA GLY A 51 2.58 6.13 0.45
C GLY A 51 1.56 7.01 1.17
N GLY A 52 1.07 6.55 2.33
CA GLY A 52 0.16 7.31 3.18
C GLY A 52 0.88 8.19 4.20
N SER A 53 0.12 9.05 4.86
CA SER A 53 0.63 9.89 5.95
C SER A 53 1.07 9.07 7.16
N CYS A 54 2.00 9.63 7.93
CA CYS A 54 2.41 9.16 9.25
C CYS A 54 2.35 10.32 10.26
N ALA A 55 2.71 10.08 11.53
CA ALA A 55 2.83 11.12 12.56
C ALA A 55 4.04 12.08 12.36
N GLY A 56 4.51 12.25 11.14
CA GLY A 56 5.65 13.09 10.80
C GLY A 56 5.60 13.60 9.38
N THR A 57 6.76 13.74 8.75
CA THR A 57 6.95 14.26 7.40
C THR A 57 7.10 13.15 6.35
N CYS A 58 6.35 12.05 6.48
CA CYS A 58 6.36 10.99 5.48
C CYS A 58 5.84 11.51 4.14
N PRO A 59 6.50 11.20 3.02
CA PRO A 59 5.99 11.51 1.70
C PRO A 59 4.62 10.90 1.47
N VAL A 60 3.66 11.71 1.02
CA VAL A 60 2.32 11.25 0.62
C VAL A 60 2.24 11.34 -0.89
N TYR A 61 2.12 10.20 -1.54
CA TYR A 61 2.19 10.10 -3.00
C TYR A 61 1.44 8.90 -3.53
N GLU A 62 1.20 8.89 -4.83
CA GLU A 62 0.78 7.71 -5.61
C GLU A 62 1.76 7.52 -6.77
N LEU A 63 2.02 6.27 -7.10
CA LEU A 63 2.94 5.87 -8.15
C LEU A 63 2.33 4.72 -8.94
N TYR A 64 2.17 4.92 -10.23
CA TYR A 64 1.59 3.94 -11.16
C TYR A 64 2.62 3.59 -12.22
N ALA A 65 2.79 2.32 -12.50
CA ALA A 65 3.56 1.80 -13.61
C ALA A 65 2.63 1.00 -14.53
N PHE A 66 2.51 1.42 -15.78
CA PHE A 66 1.64 0.83 -16.78
C PHE A 66 2.38 -0.17 -17.67
N GLU A 67 1.64 -1.12 -18.26
CA GLU A 67 2.19 -2.16 -19.14
C GLU A 67 2.93 -1.57 -20.37
N ASP A 68 2.56 -0.38 -20.81
CA ASP A 68 3.22 0.34 -21.90
C ASP A 68 4.50 1.10 -21.50
N GLY A 69 4.95 0.96 -20.25
CA GLY A 69 6.12 1.65 -19.67
C GLY A 69 5.83 3.07 -19.19
N ARG A 70 4.63 3.55 -19.30
CA ARG A 70 4.20 4.87 -18.78
C ARG A 70 4.22 4.84 -17.25
N ILE A 71 4.86 5.84 -16.65
CA ILE A 71 4.90 6.06 -15.20
C ILE A 71 4.11 7.33 -14.89
N ILE A 72 3.21 7.24 -13.92
CA ILE A 72 2.50 8.41 -13.37
C ILE A 72 2.81 8.49 -11.87
N PHE A 73 3.30 9.65 -11.45
CA PHE A 73 3.52 10.00 -10.05
C PHE A 73 2.59 11.14 -9.66
N VAL A 74 1.94 11.02 -8.51
CA VAL A 74 1.10 12.07 -7.93
C VAL A 74 1.67 12.43 -6.57
N GLY A 75 2.44 13.49 -6.51
CA GLY A 75 2.95 14.03 -5.26
C GLY A 75 1.89 14.89 -4.57
N LYS A 76 1.64 14.62 -3.28
CA LYS A 76 0.61 15.31 -2.50
C LYS A 76 1.19 16.14 -1.37
N LYS A 77 2.00 15.54 -0.52
CA LYS A 77 2.53 16.18 0.68
C LYS A 77 3.91 15.64 1.01
N TYR A 78 4.82 16.52 1.42
CA TYR A 78 6.20 16.16 1.77
C TYR A 78 6.97 15.46 0.65
N THR A 79 6.66 15.76 -0.59
CA THR A 79 7.37 15.28 -1.80
C THR A 79 8.07 16.44 -2.48
N GLY A 80 9.17 16.16 -3.17
CA GLY A 80 9.90 17.16 -3.96
C GLY A 80 9.14 17.65 -5.17
N LYS A 81 8.20 16.87 -5.67
CA LYS A 81 7.28 17.23 -6.74
C LYS A 81 5.85 17.09 -6.25
N THR A 82 5.02 18.11 -6.42
CA THR A 82 3.59 18.08 -6.13
C THR A 82 2.79 18.07 -7.43
N GLY A 83 1.57 17.51 -7.36
CA GLY A 83 0.71 17.31 -8.53
C GLY A 83 1.09 16.11 -9.35
N VAL A 84 0.58 16.04 -10.58
CA VAL A 84 0.72 14.88 -11.48
C VAL A 84 1.95 15.04 -12.37
N TRP A 85 2.85 14.08 -12.31
CA TRP A 85 4.07 14.02 -13.11
C TRP A 85 4.08 12.71 -13.89
N LYS A 86 4.56 12.77 -15.12
CA LYS A 86 4.60 11.63 -16.03
C LYS A 86 5.98 11.46 -16.62
N LYS A 87 6.39 10.22 -16.85
CA LYS A 87 7.53 9.88 -17.68
C LYS A 87 7.29 8.57 -18.42
N GLN A 88 8.07 8.32 -19.44
CA GLN A 88 8.09 7.09 -20.21
C GLN A 88 9.36 6.33 -19.89
N LEU A 89 9.21 5.08 -19.50
CA LEU A 89 10.26 4.10 -19.35
C LEU A 89 9.99 2.92 -20.30
N THR A 90 10.79 1.88 -20.20
CA THR A 90 10.57 0.67 -20.99
C THR A 90 9.48 -0.21 -20.34
N PRO A 91 8.75 -1.04 -21.12
CA PRO A 91 7.72 -1.94 -20.59
C PRO A 91 8.24 -2.96 -19.57
N GLU A 92 9.53 -3.27 -19.59
CA GLU A 92 10.17 -4.18 -18.63
C GLU A 92 10.00 -3.72 -17.18
N VAL A 93 9.96 -2.39 -16.96
CA VAL A 93 9.73 -1.82 -15.62
C VAL A 93 8.41 -2.31 -15.02
N TYR A 94 7.35 -2.32 -15.82
CA TYR A 94 6.05 -2.86 -15.37
C TYR A 94 6.16 -4.34 -15.00
N ALA A 95 6.83 -5.15 -15.83
CA ALA A 95 6.96 -6.58 -15.61
C ALA A 95 7.73 -6.89 -14.30
N GLU A 96 8.80 -6.16 -14.04
CA GLU A 96 9.57 -6.29 -12.80
C GLU A 96 8.77 -5.88 -11.56
N LEU A 97 8.05 -4.77 -11.63
CA LEU A 97 7.22 -4.31 -10.53
C LEU A 97 6.02 -5.24 -10.28
N LEU A 98 5.40 -5.77 -11.33
CA LEU A 98 4.36 -6.79 -11.21
C LEU A 98 4.90 -8.05 -10.53
N THR A 99 6.09 -8.49 -10.93
CA THR A 99 6.77 -9.64 -10.32
C THR A 99 7.03 -9.41 -8.83
N ALA A 100 7.53 -8.24 -8.45
CA ALA A 100 7.75 -7.88 -7.04
C ALA A 100 6.45 -7.91 -6.24
N VAL A 101 5.36 -7.36 -6.78
CA VAL A 101 4.04 -7.38 -6.12
C VAL A 101 3.52 -8.80 -5.95
N VAL A 102 3.67 -9.66 -6.95
CA VAL A 102 3.25 -11.07 -6.87
C VAL A 102 4.09 -11.84 -5.85
N HIS A 103 5.41 -11.69 -5.88
CA HIS A 103 6.32 -12.37 -4.95
C HIS A 103 6.10 -11.94 -3.50
N SER A 104 5.78 -10.69 -3.25
CA SER A 104 5.47 -10.19 -1.91
C SER A 104 4.24 -10.87 -1.29
N ARG A 105 3.36 -11.45 -2.11
CA ARG A 105 2.06 -12.01 -1.71
C ARG A 105 1.13 -10.99 -1.02
N ALA A 106 1.43 -9.70 -1.11
CA ALA A 106 0.63 -8.64 -0.49
C ALA A 106 -0.84 -8.64 -0.94
N LEU A 107 -1.08 -9.07 -2.19
CA LEU A 107 -2.41 -9.14 -2.81
C LEU A 107 -2.95 -10.57 -2.94
N ASP A 108 -2.32 -11.54 -2.28
CA ASP A 108 -2.79 -12.93 -2.23
C ASP A 108 -3.83 -13.08 -1.11
N PRO A 109 -5.11 -13.40 -1.43
CA PRO A 109 -6.17 -13.54 -0.43
C PRO A 109 -5.94 -14.74 0.51
N ASP A 110 -5.12 -15.70 0.09
CA ASP A 110 -4.78 -16.89 0.85
C ASP A 110 -3.48 -16.75 1.64
N ALA A 111 -2.77 -15.63 1.48
CA ALA A 111 -1.56 -15.36 2.23
C ALA A 111 -1.87 -15.24 3.73
N LYS A 112 -1.32 -16.15 4.52
CA LYS A 112 -1.44 -16.13 5.99
C LYS A 112 -0.38 -15.19 6.61
N ILE A 113 -0.34 -13.94 6.17
CA ILE A 113 0.58 -12.95 6.71
C ILE A 113 0.05 -12.54 8.09
N LYS A 114 0.79 -12.91 9.13
CA LYS A 114 0.45 -12.50 10.50
C LYS A 114 0.83 -11.02 10.68
N ARG A 115 -0.14 -10.21 11.06
CA ARG A 115 0.04 -8.77 11.28
C ARG A 115 1.09 -8.45 12.35
N GLY A 116 1.19 -9.29 13.37
CA GLY A 116 2.07 -9.06 14.52
C GLY A 116 1.65 -7.85 15.36
N THR A 117 2.59 -7.32 16.13
CA THR A 117 2.42 -6.07 16.89
C THR A 117 2.50 -4.89 15.95
N CYS A 118 1.62 -3.91 16.13
CA CYS A 118 1.59 -2.70 15.29
C CYS A 118 1.95 -1.46 16.13
N LEU A 119 2.95 -0.72 15.69
CA LEU A 119 3.24 0.62 16.20
C LEU A 119 2.19 1.60 15.64
N LYS A 120 1.73 2.50 16.49
CA LYS A 120 0.84 3.59 16.08
C LYS A 120 1.61 4.60 15.21
N ASP A 121 0.87 5.37 14.43
CA ASP A 121 1.38 6.54 13.72
C ASP A 121 2.44 6.25 12.64
N ARG A 122 2.49 5.02 12.14
CA ARG A 122 3.30 4.64 10.97
C ARG A 122 2.51 4.79 9.67
N SER A 123 3.24 4.98 8.58
CA SER A 123 2.62 5.09 7.25
C SER A 123 1.93 3.78 6.83
N VAL A 124 0.93 3.92 5.98
CA VAL A 124 0.29 2.79 5.31
C VAL A 124 0.72 2.83 3.85
N LEU A 125 1.26 1.72 3.36
CA LEU A 125 1.49 1.53 1.94
C LEU A 125 0.25 0.85 1.33
N THR A 126 -0.39 1.50 0.38
CA THR A 126 -1.41 0.87 -0.47
C THR A 126 -0.70 0.21 -1.64
N VAL A 127 -1.03 -1.04 -1.92
CA VAL A 127 -0.55 -1.78 -3.10
C VAL A 127 -1.75 -2.16 -3.94
N MET A 128 -1.66 -1.97 -5.26
CA MET A 128 -2.76 -2.26 -6.19
C MET A 128 -2.25 -2.81 -7.51
N ARG A 129 -3.01 -3.72 -8.12
CA ARG A 129 -2.82 -4.19 -9.51
C ARG A 129 -4.14 -4.65 -10.12
N ASN A 130 -4.15 -4.83 -11.42
CA ASN A 130 -5.24 -5.56 -12.07
C ASN A 130 -5.28 -7.02 -11.59
N ALA A 131 -6.47 -7.54 -11.39
CA ALA A 131 -6.66 -8.96 -11.14
C ALA A 131 -6.38 -9.78 -12.43
N PRO A 132 -6.09 -11.08 -12.30
CA PRO A 132 -5.83 -11.93 -13.48
C PRO A 132 -7.00 -12.00 -14.46
N ASP A 133 -8.23 -11.76 -14.00
CA ASP A 133 -9.44 -11.73 -14.85
C ASP A 133 -9.50 -10.49 -15.77
N GLY A 134 -8.65 -9.50 -15.57
CA GLY A 134 -8.63 -8.24 -16.31
C GLY A 134 -9.85 -7.33 -16.11
N GLN A 135 -10.81 -7.74 -15.27
CA GLN A 135 -12.06 -7.02 -15.01
C GLN A 135 -12.14 -6.40 -13.62
N SER A 136 -11.24 -6.79 -12.75
CA SER A 136 -11.19 -6.37 -11.36
C SER A 136 -9.83 -5.79 -11.01
N MET A 137 -9.77 -5.11 -9.86
CA MET A 137 -8.53 -4.66 -9.24
C MET A 137 -8.38 -5.28 -7.85
N LEU A 138 -7.18 -5.74 -7.55
CA LEU A 138 -6.79 -6.18 -6.22
C LEU A 138 -6.09 -5.04 -5.51
N MET A 139 -6.45 -4.80 -4.25
CA MET A 139 -5.86 -3.76 -3.42
C MET A 139 -5.64 -4.27 -2.00
N ALA A 140 -4.49 -3.95 -1.43
CA ALA A 140 -4.17 -4.20 -0.03
C ALA A 140 -3.62 -2.94 0.64
N LEU A 141 -3.89 -2.81 1.94
CA LEU A 141 -3.36 -1.78 2.81
C LEU A 141 -2.36 -2.42 3.77
N LEU A 142 -1.10 -2.05 3.67
CA LEU A 142 0.00 -2.59 4.46
C LEU A 142 0.48 -1.54 5.45
N ASN A 143 0.22 -1.73 6.73
CA ASN A 143 0.73 -0.82 7.75
C ASN A 143 2.21 -1.12 8.03
N SER A 144 3.10 -0.21 7.65
CA SER A 144 4.56 -0.33 7.83
C SER A 144 5.00 -0.42 9.29
N GLY A 145 4.13 -0.10 10.22
CA GLY A 145 4.38 -0.23 11.66
C GLY A 145 4.08 -1.62 12.22
N CYS A 146 3.51 -2.53 11.43
CA CYS A 146 3.21 -3.88 11.90
C CYS A 146 4.36 -4.83 11.55
N ASP A 147 4.84 -5.63 12.52
CA ASP A 147 5.98 -6.53 12.36
C ASP A 147 5.87 -7.41 11.10
N GLY A 148 4.67 -7.93 10.82
CA GLY A 148 4.43 -8.80 9.66
C GLY A 148 4.45 -8.07 8.31
N TYR A 149 4.42 -6.75 8.27
CA TYR A 149 4.39 -5.95 7.02
C TYR A 149 5.59 -5.02 6.86
N ALA A 150 6.36 -4.77 7.93
CA ALA A 150 7.42 -3.76 7.93
C ALA A 150 8.46 -3.99 6.84
N ASP A 151 8.98 -5.21 6.71
CA ASP A 151 9.98 -5.53 5.69
C ASP A 151 9.37 -5.54 4.30
N MET A 152 8.21 -6.15 4.13
CA MET A 152 7.49 -6.20 2.86
C MET A 152 7.19 -4.79 2.32
N THR A 153 6.67 -3.89 3.15
CA THR A 153 6.36 -2.51 2.72
C THR A 153 7.61 -1.76 2.30
N ARG A 154 8.69 -1.88 3.08
CA ARG A 154 9.97 -1.25 2.78
C ARG A 154 10.56 -1.77 1.47
N GLU A 155 10.52 -3.07 1.25
CA GLU A 155 11.10 -3.70 0.07
C GLU A 155 10.30 -3.37 -1.19
N LEU A 156 8.96 -3.44 -1.12
CA LEU A 156 8.10 -3.03 -2.22
C LEU A 156 8.29 -1.56 -2.57
N GLU A 157 8.23 -0.67 -1.58
CA GLU A 157 8.40 0.76 -1.81
C GLU A 157 9.76 1.07 -2.43
N LYS A 158 10.85 0.48 -1.90
CA LYS A 158 12.18 0.61 -2.46
C LYS A 158 12.25 0.13 -3.90
N THR A 159 11.72 -1.04 -4.19
CA THR A 159 11.71 -1.61 -5.55
C THR A 159 10.98 -0.69 -6.53
N PHE A 160 9.80 -0.17 -6.16
CA PHE A 160 9.07 0.77 -7.01
C PHE A 160 9.86 2.06 -7.25
N ILE A 161 10.46 2.64 -6.22
CA ILE A 161 11.25 3.87 -6.33
C ILE A 161 12.46 3.68 -7.25
N ASP A 162 13.20 2.58 -7.06
CA ASP A 162 14.42 2.28 -7.81
C ASP A 162 14.10 2.03 -9.29
N TRP A 163 13.16 1.15 -9.60
CA TRP A 163 12.80 0.81 -10.98
C TRP A 163 12.15 1.97 -11.74
N THR A 164 11.38 2.81 -11.04
CA THR A 164 10.76 3.97 -11.67
C THR A 164 11.65 5.22 -11.63
N GLU A 165 12.80 5.18 -10.97
CA GLU A 165 13.76 6.29 -10.87
C GLU A 165 13.11 7.61 -10.40
N ILE A 166 12.18 7.55 -9.44
CA ILE A 166 11.45 8.73 -8.95
C ILE A 166 12.08 9.34 -7.69
N THR A 167 13.22 8.86 -7.24
CA THR A 167 13.93 9.42 -6.07
C THR A 167 13.99 10.95 -6.08
N PRO A 168 14.30 11.64 -7.20
CA PRO A 168 14.31 13.11 -7.23
C PRO A 168 12.93 13.75 -7.05
N TRP A 169 11.85 12.98 -7.28
CA TRP A 169 10.49 13.48 -7.11
C TRP A 169 9.96 13.30 -5.69
N LEU A 170 10.57 12.36 -4.95
CA LEU A 170 10.21 12.11 -3.54
C LEU A 170 10.97 13.03 -2.58
N ALA A 171 12.24 13.28 -2.84
CA ALA A 171 13.05 14.11 -1.95
C ALA A 171 12.52 15.55 -1.92
N PRO A 172 12.23 16.14 -0.74
CA PRO A 172 11.87 17.55 -0.65
C PRO A 172 13.02 18.39 -1.20
N THR A 173 12.68 19.36 -2.04
CA THR A 173 13.63 20.40 -2.48
C THR A 173 14.13 21.14 -1.24
N LYS A 174 15.45 21.18 -1.05
CA LYS A 174 16.10 21.95 0.02
C LYS A 174 15.88 23.43 -0.19
#